data_dbb2dba79c9e228a75647c896b94e0a5
#
_entry.id   dbb2dba79c9e228a75647c896b94e0a5
#
_cell.length_a   1.000
_cell.length_b   1.000
_cell.length_c   1.000
_cell.angle_alpha   90.00
_cell.angle_beta   90.00
_cell.angle_gamma   90.00
#
_symmetry.space_group_name_H-M   'P 1'
#
loop_
_entity.id
_entity.type
_entity.pdbx_description
1 polymer ?
#
loop_
_entity_poly.entity_id
_entity_poly.type
_entity_poly.pdbx_seq_one_letter_code
_entity_poly.pdbx_strand_id
1 'polypeptide(L)'
;MARIMPTAQVAGDAELGEGTTVWELAQIREGARLGAGCVVGRGAYVGPGVGIGDHVKIQNYALVYEPARLGAGVFVGPAVVLTNDHNPRSVDAHGEVKRAGDWEPVGVVVEEGASLGARSVCVAPVVVGRWAMVAAGAVVTRDVPAFALVAGVPARR
;
A
#
# COMPACT_ATOMS: atom_id res chain seq x y z
N MET A 1 -6.94 9.62 20.19
CA MET A 1 -7.89 9.89 19.11
C MET A 1 -7.12 10.14 17.82
N ALA A 2 -7.62 9.66 16.72
CA ALA A 2 -7.03 9.95 15.40
C ALA A 2 -7.34 11.39 14.97
N ARG A 3 -6.42 12.00 14.25
CA ARG A 3 -6.57 13.34 13.68
C ARG A 3 -6.83 13.22 12.18
N ILE A 4 -8.00 13.65 11.73
CA ILE A 4 -8.41 13.56 10.33
C ILE A 4 -8.59 14.98 9.78
N MET A 5 -7.87 15.33 8.71
CA MET A 5 -8.00 16.64 8.09
C MET A 5 -9.34 16.78 7.37
N PRO A 6 -9.89 18.00 7.27
CA PRO A 6 -11.26 18.19 6.77
C PRO A 6 -11.53 17.66 5.35
N THR A 7 -10.54 17.65 4.48
CA THR A 7 -10.70 17.16 3.09
C THR A 7 -10.39 15.68 2.93
N ALA A 8 -9.92 14.99 3.97
CA ALA A 8 -9.70 13.56 3.93
C ALA A 8 -11.04 12.81 3.93
N GLN A 9 -11.07 11.71 3.18
CA GLN A 9 -12.24 10.83 3.09
C GLN A 9 -11.94 9.53 3.81
N VAL A 10 -12.53 9.33 4.97
CA VAL A 10 -12.37 8.12 5.77
C VAL A 10 -13.72 7.43 5.91
N ALA A 11 -13.79 6.17 5.48
CA ALA A 11 -15.03 5.38 5.60
C ALA A 11 -15.43 5.21 7.06
N GLY A 12 -16.75 5.22 7.31
CA GLY A 12 -17.28 5.18 8.67
C GLY A 12 -16.96 3.90 9.46
N ASP A 13 -16.67 2.82 8.76
CA ASP A 13 -16.27 1.52 9.34
C ASP A 13 -14.76 1.26 9.30
N ALA A 14 -13.96 2.23 8.85
CA ALA A 14 -12.52 2.15 8.96
C ALA A 14 -12.07 2.34 10.41
N GLU A 15 -11.10 1.56 10.84
CA GLU A 15 -10.56 1.64 12.19
C GLU A 15 -9.19 2.34 12.18
N LEU A 16 -9.06 3.41 12.95
CA LEU A 16 -7.81 4.17 13.08
C LEU A 16 -7.34 4.14 14.52
N GLY A 17 -6.11 3.66 14.74
CA GLY A 17 -5.52 3.61 16.07
C GLY A 17 -5.21 4.98 16.65
N GLU A 18 -4.97 5.00 17.94
CA GLU A 18 -4.65 6.21 18.71
C GLU A 18 -3.46 6.96 18.12
N GLY A 19 -3.57 8.28 18.00
CA GLY A 19 -2.48 9.13 17.49
C GLY A 19 -2.23 9.06 15.98
N THR A 20 -3.04 8.33 15.22
CA THR A 20 -2.94 8.29 13.75
C THR A 20 -3.41 9.61 13.16
N THR A 21 -2.69 10.11 12.16
CA THR A 21 -3.01 11.34 11.44
C THR A 21 -3.27 11.05 9.97
N VAL A 22 -4.39 11.55 9.47
CA VAL A 22 -4.78 11.44 8.05
C VAL A 22 -4.81 12.84 7.45
N TRP A 23 -3.94 13.06 6.47
CA TRP A 23 -3.76 14.37 5.86
C TRP A 23 -4.76 14.65 4.75
N GLU A 24 -4.72 15.87 4.25
CA GLU A 24 -5.63 16.42 3.24
C GLU A 24 -5.77 15.52 2.02
N LEU A 25 -6.97 15.35 1.50
CA LEU A 25 -7.30 14.59 0.29
C LEU A 25 -6.93 13.10 0.34
N ALA A 26 -6.47 12.59 1.46
CA ALA A 26 -6.25 11.15 1.60
C ALA A 26 -7.59 10.42 1.58
N GLN A 27 -7.61 9.19 1.07
CA GLN A 27 -8.79 8.34 1.06
C GLN A 27 -8.50 7.01 1.74
N ILE A 28 -9.26 6.69 2.77
CA ILE A 28 -9.22 5.41 3.47
C ILE A 28 -10.58 4.74 3.29
N ARG A 29 -10.55 3.58 2.65
CA ARG A 29 -11.75 2.86 2.23
C ARG A 29 -12.33 1.99 3.34
N GLU A 30 -13.45 1.39 3.00
CA GLU A 30 -14.29 0.57 3.87
C GLU A 30 -13.51 -0.62 4.47
N GLY A 31 -13.68 -0.84 5.76
CA GLY A 31 -13.06 -1.97 6.46
C GLY A 31 -11.55 -1.90 6.61
N ALA A 32 -10.89 -0.83 6.17
CA ALA A 32 -9.45 -0.67 6.39
C ALA A 32 -9.15 -0.53 7.89
N ARG A 33 -8.02 -1.10 8.31
CA ARG A 33 -7.59 -1.08 9.72
C ARG A 33 -6.17 -0.60 9.82
N LEU A 34 -5.98 0.52 10.51
CA LEU A 34 -4.69 1.12 10.77
C LEU A 34 -4.41 1.09 12.27
N GLY A 35 -3.19 0.69 12.62
CA GLY A 35 -2.73 0.71 14.01
C GLY A 35 -2.53 2.12 14.55
N ALA A 36 -1.90 2.19 15.71
CA ALA A 36 -1.61 3.44 16.42
C ALA A 36 -0.44 4.18 15.79
N GLY A 37 -0.44 5.51 15.90
CA GLY A 37 0.68 6.36 15.51
C GLY A 37 1.01 6.36 14.03
N CYS A 38 0.07 6.01 13.17
CA CYS A 38 0.26 6.03 11.72
C CYS A 38 0.17 7.45 11.15
N VAL A 39 0.77 7.64 10.00
CA VAL A 39 0.64 8.86 9.21
C VAL A 39 0.22 8.47 7.80
N VAL A 40 -0.91 9.03 7.35
CA VAL A 40 -1.39 8.88 5.97
C VAL A 40 -1.29 10.23 5.29
N GLY A 41 -0.38 10.34 4.33
CA GLY A 41 -0.03 11.59 3.66
C GLY A 41 -1.11 12.10 2.71
N ARG A 42 -0.91 13.34 2.25
CA ARG A 42 -1.82 14.00 1.31
C ARG A 42 -2.08 13.13 0.08
N GLY A 43 -3.35 12.96 -0.26
CA GLY A 43 -3.77 12.25 -1.47
C GLY A 43 -3.42 10.76 -1.51
N ALA A 44 -2.94 10.18 -0.41
CA ALA A 44 -2.68 8.75 -0.34
C ALA A 44 -3.98 7.95 -0.37
N TYR A 45 -3.93 6.76 -0.92
CA TYR A 45 -5.07 5.86 -1.02
C TYR A 45 -4.80 4.57 -0.24
N VAL A 46 -5.75 4.21 0.61
CA VAL A 46 -5.76 2.93 1.34
C VAL A 46 -7.04 2.20 0.97
N GLY A 47 -6.91 1.07 0.29
CA GLY A 47 -8.03 0.31 -0.26
C GLY A 47 -8.87 -0.44 0.78
N PRO A 48 -10.02 -0.98 0.36
CA PRO A 48 -10.93 -1.70 1.26
C PRO A 48 -10.24 -2.86 1.98
N GLY A 49 -10.48 -2.97 3.28
CA GLY A 49 -9.98 -4.09 4.08
C GLY A 49 -8.46 -4.19 4.24
N VAL A 50 -7.70 -3.20 3.78
CA VAL A 50 -6.24 -3.17 3.95
C VAL A 50 -5.90 -3.13 5.43
N GLY A 51 -4.94 -3.98 5.84
CA GLY A 51 -4.46 -4.06 7.21
C GLY A 51 -3.08 -3.41 7.36
N ILE A 52 -2.95 -2.49 8.29
CA ILE A 52 -1.75 -1.69 8.51
C ILE A 52 -1.41 -1.71 10.01
N GLY A 53 -0.19 -2.11 10.34
CA GLY A 53 0.30 -2.15 11.72
C GLY A 53 0.54 -0.77 12.32
N ASP A 54 1.10 -0.76 13.52
CA ASP A 54 1.42 0.48 14.24
C ASP A 54 2.59 1.23 13.59
N HIS A 55 2.62 2.55 13.76
CA HIS A 55 3.73 3.42 13.37
C HIS A 55 4.12 3.36 11.90
N VAL A 56 3.16 3.04 11.03
CA VAL A 56 3.38 3.05 9.58
C VAL A 56 3.27 4.48 9.05
N LYS A 57 4.20 4.84 8.17
CA LYS A 57 4.15 6.12 7.44
C LYS A 57 3.87 5.88 5.97
N ILE A 58 2.71 6.34 5.52
CA ILE A 58 2.34 6.32 4.10
C ILE A 58 2.46 7.76 3.60
N GLN A 59 3.41 8.01 2.72
CA GLN A 59 3.70 9.34 2.24
C GLN A 59 2.71 9.78 1.15
N ASN A 60 2.82 11.05 0.75
CA ASN A 60 1.87 11.68 -0.16
C ASN A 60 1.70 10.90 -1.47
N TYR A 61 0.47 10.74 -1.91
CA TYR A 61 0.07 10.11 -3.17
C TYR A 61 0.48 8.65 -3.34
N ALA A 62 0.87 7.97 -2.28
CA ALA A 62 1.06 6.52 -2.33
C ALA A 62 -0.28 5.80 -2.49
N LEU A 63 -0.28 4.69 -3.23
CA LEU A 63 -1.48 3.92 -3.54
C LEU A 63 -1.32 2.51 -2.96
N VAL A 64 -2.06 2.25 -1.88
CA VAL A 64 -2.04 0.96 -1.16
C VAL A 64 -3.33 0.21 -1.48
N TYR A 65 -3.30 -0.56 -2.55
CA TYR A 65 -4.47 -1.31 -2.99
C TYR A 65 -4.70 -2.58 -2.18
N GLU A 66 -5.97 -2.92 -2.02
CA GLU A 66 -6.40 -4.17 -1.41
C GLU A 66 -5.94 -5.39 -2.22
N PRO A 67 -5.63 -6.51 -1.60
CA PRO A 67 -5.65 -6.82 -0.18
C PRO A 67 -4.28 -6.67 0.52
N ALA A 68 -3.58 -5.58 0.31
CA ALA A 68 -2.26 -5.33 0.89
C ALA A 68 -2.24 -5.48 2.42
N ARG A 69 -1.10 -5.90 2.95
CA ARG A 69 -0.81 -5.96 4.39
C ARG A 69 0.52 -5.28 4.66
N LEU A 70 0.53 -4.32 5.58
CA LEU A 70 1.73 -3.61 6.00
C LEU A 70 1.99 -3.90 7.48
N GLY A 71 3.16 -4.43 7.79
CA GLY A 71 3.60 -4.65 9.16
C GLY A 71 3.91 -3.34 9.90
N ALA A 72 4.13 -3.44 11.20
CA ALA A 72 4.46 -2.29 12.02
C ALA A 72 5.75 -1.60 11.54
N GLY A 73 5.80 -0.27 11.64
CA GLY A 73 6.99 0.51 11.32
C GLY A 73 7.36 0.57 9.84
N VAL A 74 6.51 0.10 8.94
CA VAL A 74 6.75 0.18 7.49
C VAL A 74 6.73 1.63 7.03
N PHE A 75 7.66 1.97 6.15
CA PHE A 75 7.69 3.25 5.45
C PHE A 75 7.29 3.05 3.99
N VAL A 76 6.26 3.76 3.55
CA VAL A 76 5.82 3.80 2.16
C VAL A 76 6.11 5.18 1.60
N GLY A 77 7.07 5.28 0.70
CA GLY A 77 7.53 6.54 0.11
C GLY A 77 6.48 7.23 -0.75
N PRO A 78 6.72 8.51 -1.11
CA PRO A 78 5.80 9.27 -1.96
C PRO A 78 5.55 8.57 -3.30
N ALA A 79 4.30 8.54 -3.72
CA ALA A 79 3.87 7.98 -5.00
C ALA A 79 4.25 6.50 -5.23
N VAL A 80 4.50 5.76 -4.17
CA VAL A 80 4.65 4.30 -4.25
C VAL A 80 3.34 3.66 -4.67
N VAL A 81 3.40 2.63 -5.50
CA VAL A 81 2.21 1.86 -5.90
C VAL A 81 2.37 0.40 -5.49
N LEU A 82 1.43 -0.09 -4.70
CA LEU A 82 1.25 -1.52 -4.47
C LEU A 82 0.10 -1.99 -5.37
N THR A 83 0.39 -2.79 -6.39
CA THR A 83 -0.64 -3.26 -7.32
C THR A 83 -1.47 -4.39 -6.71
N ASN A 84 -2.58 -4.76 -7.37
CA ASN A 84 -3.46 -5.83 -6.89
C ASN A 84 -4.08 -6.68 -8.00
N ASP A 85 -3.68 -6.48 -9.23
CA ASP A 85 -4.15 -7.27 -10.36
C ASP A 85 -2.94 -7.80 -11.13
N HIS A 86 -2.79 -9.13 -11.14
CA HIS A 86 -1.65 -9.78 -11.81
C HIS A 86 -1.72 -9.65 -13.33
N ASN A 87 -2.92 -9.62 -13.88
CA ASN A 87 -3.16 -9.52 -15.32
C ASN A 87 -4.23 -8.45 -15.61
N PRO A 88 -3.91 -7.18 -15.42
CA PRO A 88 -4.92 -6.12 -15.55
C PRO A 88 -5.46 -6.04 -16.97
N ARG A 89 -6.77 -6.13 -17.09
CA ARG A 89 -7.52 -6.01 -18.33
C ARG A 89 -8.83 -5.27 -18.07
N SER A 90 -9.13 -4.32 -18.91
CA SER A 90 -10.40 -3.60 -18.88
C SER A 90 -11.56 -4.45 -19.38
N VAL A 91 -11.29 -5.33 -20.31
CA VAL A 91 -12.28 -6.22 -20.94
C VAL A 91 -11.80 -7.67 -20.89
N ASP A 92 -12.75 -8.60 -21.01
CA ASP A 92 -12.47 -10.03 -21.16
C ASP A 92 -12.09 -10.40 -22.59
N ALA A 93 -11.93 -11.70 -22.87
CA ALA A 93 -11.57 -12.21 -24.19
C ALA A 93 -12.67 -12.00 -25.25
N HIS A 94 -13.90 -11.68 -24.84
CA HIS A 94 -15.05 -11.41 -25.71
C HIS A 94 -15.31 -9.92 -25.89
N GLY A 95 -14.47 -9.06 -25.28
CA GLY A 95 -14.62 -7.59 -25.34
C GLY A 95 -15.62 -7.02 -24.36
N GLU A 96 -16.15 -7.83 -23.43
CA GLU A 96 -17.07 -7.36 -22.40
C GLU A 96 -16.31 -6.70 -21.23
N VAL A 97 -16.85 -5.59 -20.72
CA VAL A 97 -16.23 -4.84 -19.62
C VAL A 97 -16.16 -5.68 -18.34
N LYS A 98 -14.99 -5.89 -17.84
CA LYS A 98 -14.76 -6.56 -16.55
C LYS A 98 -15.22 -5.68 -15.40
N ARG A 99 -15.88 -6.29 -14.42
CA ARG A 99 -16.39 -5.65 -13.21
C ARG A 99 -15.74 -6.27 -11.96
N ALA A 100 -16.06 -5.71 -10.81
CA ALA A 100 -15.67 -6.31 -9.52
C ALA A 100 -16.17 -7.75 -9.46
N GLY A 101 -15.46 -8.75 -9.28
CA GLY A 101 -15.85 -10.17 -9.31
C GLY A 101 -15.47 -10.90 -10.59
N ASP A 102 -15.06 -10.18 -11.64
CA ASP A 102 -14.54 -10.78 -12.87
C ASP A 102 -13.02 -10.97 -12.85
N TRP A 103 -12.39 -10.66 -11.73
CA TRP A 103 -10.97 -10.84 -11.48
C TRP A 103 -10.72 -11.09 -10.01
N GLU A 104 -9.60 -11.68 -9.70
CA GLU A 104 -9.24 -12.01 -8.33
C GLU A 104 -8.09 -11.11 -7.85
N PRO A 105 -8.32 -10.28 -6.82
CA PRO A 105 -7.26 -9.45 -6.28
C PRO A 105 -6.14 -10.28 -5.67
N VAL A 106 -4.91 -9.90 -5.95
CA VAL A 106 -3.71 -10.43 -5.30
C VAL A 106 -2.99 -9.30 -4.60
N GLY A 107 -2.39 -9.57 -3.45
CA GLY A 107 -1.87 -8.53 -2.57
C GLY A 107 -0.36 -8.49 -2.47
N VAL A 108 0.12 -7.32 -2.07
CA VAL A 108 1.49 -7.09 -1.62
C VAL A 108 1.51 -7.19 -0.10
N VAL A 109 2.46 -7.96 0.43
CA VAL A 109 2.74 -8.01 1.87
C VAL A 109 4.08 -7.31 2.11
N VAL A 110 4.07 -6.32 2.98
CA VAL A 110 5.28 -5.61 3.41
C VAL A 110 5.47 -5.88 4.89
N GLU A 111 6.53 -6.58 5.23
CA GLU A 111 6.78 -7.00 6.59
C GLU A 111 7.36 -5.87 7.44
N GLU A 112 7.35 -6.07 8.76
CA GLU A 112 7.78 -5.12 9.77
C GLU A 112 9.08 -4.37 9.40
N GLY A 113 9.07 -3.06 9.57
CA GLY A 113 10.24 -2.20 9.42
C GLY A 113 10.77 -2.03 8.00
N ALA A 114 10.18 -2.66 7.00
CA ALA A 114 10.62 -2.48 5.62
C ALA A 114 10.32 -1.08 5.11
N SER A 115 11.13 -0.61 4.16
CA SER A 115 11.01 0.72 3.56
C SER A 115 10.88 0.63 2.05
N LEU A 116 9.88 1.31 1.51
CA LEU A 116 9.67 1.41 0.08
C LEU A 116 10.02 2.83 -0.37
N GLY A 117 11.07 2.96 -1.18
CA GLY A 117 11.54 4.25 -1.68
C GLY A 117 10.52 4.93 -2.60
N ALA A 118 10.65 6.25 -2.73
CA ALA A 118 9.74 7.08 -3.54
C ALA A 118 9.56 6.51 -4.96
N ARG A 119 8.31 6.48 -5.43
CA ARG A 119 7.94 6.01 -6.78
C ARG A 119 8.32 4.56 -7.09
N SER A 120 8.64 3.76 -6.09
CA SER A 120 8.80 2.32 -6.32
C SER A 120 7.43 1.68 -6.57
N VAL A 121 7.43 0.58 -7.30
CA VAL A 121 6.22 -0.18 -7.61
C VAL A 121 6.45 -1.62 -7.16
N CYS A 122 5.54 -2.15 -6.35
CA CYS A 122 5.50 -3.58 -6.04
C CYS A 122 4.39 -4.23 -6.87
N VAL A 123 4.78 -5.13 -7.75
CA VAL A 123 3.86 -5.86 -8.63
C VAL A 123 3.37 -7.12 -7.92
N ALA A 124 2.11 -7.07 -7.47
CA ALA A 124 1.51 -8.18 -6.73
C ALA A 124 1.41 -9.47 -7.58
N PRO A 125 1.52 -10.65 -6.96
CA PRO A 125 1.80 -10.87 -5.55
C PRO A 125 3.30 -10.85 -5.25
N VAL A 126 3.72 -10.11 -4.26
CA VAL A 126 5.10 -10.13 -3.73
C VAL A 126 5.10 -9.92 -2.21
N VAL A 127 6.12 -10.44 -1.56
CA VAL A 127 6.42 -10.19 -0.15
C VAL A 127 7.72 -9.39 -0.07
N VAL A 128 7.66 -8.23 0.57
CA VAL A 128 8.87 -7.47 0.93
C VAL A 128 9.22 -7.83 2.37
N GLY A 129 10.31 -8.54 2.55
CA GLY A 129 10.72 -9.07 3.85
C GLY A 129 11.03 -7.98 4.87
N ARG A 130 10.96 -8.36 6.15
CA ARG A 130 11.19 -7.43 7.26
C ARG A 130 12.52 -6.68 7.11
N TRP A 131 12.50 -5.40 7.44
CA TRP A 131 13.66 -4.51 7.39
C TRP A 131 14.36 -4.43 6.03
N ALA A 132 13.75 -4.94 4.98
CA ALA A 132 14.25 -4.76 3.62
C ALA A 132 14.09 -3.31 3.18
N MET A 133 14.91 -2.90 2.24
CA MET A 133 14.85 -1.58 1.64
C MET A 133 14.71 -1.68 0.13
N VAL A 134 13.69 -1.07 -0.41
CA VAL A 134 13.47 -0.93 -1.85
C VAL A 134 13.87 0.49 -2.26
N ALA A 135 14.84 0.60 -3.16
CA ALA A 135 15.31 1.90 -3.62
C ALA A 135 14.23 2.67 -4.39
N ALA A 136 14.36 3.99 -4.40
CA ALA A 136 13.45 4.85 -5.16
C ALA A 136 13.42 4.46 -6.64
N GLY A 137 12.24 4.47 -7.23
CA GLY A 137 12.02 4.13 -8.65
C GLY A 137 12.16 2.66 -9.00
N ALA A 138 12.42 1.77 -8.05
CA ALA A 138 12.54 0.34 -8.31
C ALA A 138 11.19 -0.29 -8.66
N VAL A 139 11.20 -1.34 -9.47
CA VAL A 139 10.03 -2.16 -9.76
C VAL A 139 10.26 -3.56 -9.22
N VAL A 140 9.58 -3.89 -8.13
CA VAL A 140 9.69 -5.18 -7.42
C VAL A 140 8.76 -6.18 -8.09
N THR A 141 9.34 -7.20 -8.72
CA THR A 141 8.61 -8.25 -9.42
C THR A 141 8.76 -9.63 -8.78
N ARG A 142 9.53 -9.73 -7.71
CA ARG A 142 9.79 -10.96 -6.94
C ARG A 142 9.88 -10.62 -5.48
N ASP A 143 9.70 -11.61 -4.63
CA ASP A 143 9.88 -11.45 -3.19
C ASP A 143 11.27 -10.88 -2.86
N VAL A 144 11.29 -9.98 -1.89
CA VAL A 144 12.51 -9.37 -1.38
C VAL A 144 12.85 -10.01 -0.04
N PRO A 145 14.03 -10.63 0.09
CA PRO A 145 14.43 -11.23 1.36
C PRO A 145 14.51 -10.20 2.48
N ALA A 146 14.31 -10.65 3.71
CA ALA A 146 14.52 -9.82 4.89
C ALA A 146 15.92 -9.17 4.87
N PHE A 147 16.01 -7.92 5.28
CA PHE A 147 17.24 -7.12 5.37
C PHE A 147 17.95 -6.85 4.04
N ALA A 148 17.36 -7.24 2.91
CA ALA A 148 17.97 -6.98 1.61
C ALA A 148 17.74 -5.54 1.15
N LEU A 149 18.67 -5.01 0.38
CA LEU A 149 18.50 -3.79 -0.40
C LEU A 149 18.34 -4.19 -1.87
N VAL A 150 17.27 -3.75 -2.49
CA VAL A 150 17.00 -3.97 -3.92
C VAL A 150 16.83 -2.66 -4.66
N ALA A 151 17.25 -2.61 -5.91
CA ALA A 151 17.18 -1.42 -6.75
C ALA A 151 16.95 -1.79 -8.21
N GLY A 152 16.44 -0.86 -9.00
CA GLY A 152 16.35 -0.97 -10.44
C GLY A 152 15.05 -1.55 -10.97
N VAL A 153 14.99 -1.72 -12.30
CA VAL A 153 13.84 -2.23 -13.05
C VAL A 153 14.31 -3.35 -13.98
N PRO A 154 13.97 -4.61 -13.72
CA PRO A 154 13.36 -5.11 -12.48
C PRO A 154 14.32 -4.99 -11.30
N ALA A 155 13.78 -4.89 -10.08
CA ALA A 155 14.59 -4.74 -8.87
C ALA A 155 15.47 -5.97 -8.62
N ARG A 156 16.72 -5.72 -8.25
CA ARG A 156 17.74 -6.72 -7.91
C ARG A 156 18.53 -6.27 -6.69
N ARG A 157 19.13 -7.24 -6.00
CA ARG A 157 20.05 -6.99 -4.90
C ARG A 157 21.27 -6.23 -5.33
#